data_be4f79f9abd2f82f0424ab7cca223cbf
#
_entry.id   be4f79f9abd2f82f0424ab7cca223cbf
#
_cell.length_a   1.000
_cell.length_b   1.000
_cell.length_c   1.000
_cell.angle_alpha   90.00
_cell.angle_beta   90.00
_cell.angle_gamma   90.00
#
_symmetry.space_group_name_H-M   'P 1'
#
loop_
_entity.id
_entity.type
_entity.pdbx_description
1 polymer ?
#
loop_
_entity_poly.entity_id
_entity_poly.type
_entity_poly.pdbx_seq_one_letter_code
_entity_poly.pdbx_strand_id
1 'polypeptide(L)'
;MTTTQANGSGGDGLKITMVGAGGMSFGPTMVNDVVHTAGLRGARLVLHDVNAERLDRAYRFAAKLNAAGGAPIVLDRTIDPTAALEGADFVLASAEFDRFEHWRQDYEVPNRHGARQLTGENGGPGAVFPSCPLYTSDAADDPPRL
;
A
#
# COMPACT_ATOMS: atom_id res chain seq x y z
N MET A 1 -3.64 -12.21 -35.99
CA MET A 1 -3.75 -11.83 -34.56
C MET A 1 -3.41 -13.06 -33.73
N THR A 2 -2.18 -13.17 -33.30
CA THR A 2 -1.69 -14.34 -32.57
C THR A 2 -1.85 -14.06 -31.09
N THR A 3 -2.81 -14.72 -30.46
CA THR A 3 -3.01 -14.64 -29.01
C THR A 3 -1.91 -15.47 -28.36
N THR A 4 -0.91 -14.81 -27.81
CA THR A 4 0.10 -15.45 -26.97
C THR A 4 -0.60 -15.86 -25.67
N GLN A 5 -0.91 -17.15 -25.55
CA GLN A 5 -1.28 -17.73 -24.26
C GLN A 5 -0.03 -17.69 -23.36
N ALA A 6 -0.09 -16.86 -22.34
CA ALA A 6 0.86 -16.90 -21.25
C ALA A 6 0.61 -18.21 -20.46
N ASN A 7 1.34 -19.24 -20.78
CA ASN A 7 1.55 -20.40 -19.90
C ASN A 7 2.52 -19.99 -18.79
N GLY A 8 2.05 -19.20 -17.82
CA GLY A 8 2.74 -18.90 -16.59
C GLY A 8 2.13 -19.73 -15.46
N SER A 9 2.88 -20.62 -14.89
CA SER A 9 2.68 -21.15 -13.55
C SER A 9 2.49 -19.94 -12.62
N GLY A 10 1.28 -19.65 -12.19
CA GLY A 10 0.83 -18.56 -11.30
C GLY A 10 1.91 -17.58 -10.78
N GLY A 11 1.77 -16.93 -9.73
CA GLY A 11 2.71 -15.92 -9.22
C GLY A 11 4.07 -16.44 -8.69
N ASP A 12 4.52 -17.62 -9.10
CA ASP A 12 5.83 -18.19 -8.69
C ASP A 12 6.97 -17.21 -9.02
N GLY A 13 7.69 -16.79 -7.98
CA GLY A 13 8.78 -15.83 -8.07
C GLY A 13 8.36 -14.36 -8.02
N LEU A 14 7.07 -14.04 -8.06
CA LEU A 14 6.56 -12.67 -7.95
C LEU A 14 6.62 -12.19 -6.50
N LYS A 15 7.24 -11.04 -6.27
CA LYS A 15 7.24 -10.39 -4.95
C LYS A 15 6.35 -9.14 -4.96
N ILE A 16 5.34 -9.16 -4.11
CA ILE A 16 4.45 -8.02 -3.85
C ILE A 16 4.78 -7.48 -2.46
N THR A 17 5.06 -6.19 -2.35
CA THR A 17 5.28 -5.53 -1.06
C THR A 17 4.11 -4.61 -0.75
N MET A 18 3.54 -4.75 0.44
CA MET A 18 2.47 -3.87 0.94
C MET A 18 3.01 -2.96 2.03
N VAL A 19 3.12 -1.66 1.73
CA VAL A 19 3.56 -0.61 2.66
C VAL A 19 2.35 0.00 3.36
N GLY A 20 2.39 0.06 4.70
CA GLY A 20 1.25 0.48 5.50
C GLY A 20 0.23 -0.64 5.75
N ALA A 21 0.70 -1.89 5.80
CA ALA A 21 -0.14 -3.08 5.95
C ALA A 21 -0.95 -3.12 7.25
N GLY A 22 -0.52 -2.40 8.29
CA GLY A 22 -1.23 -2.28 9.56
C GLY A 22 -2.46 -1.37 9.52
N GLY A 23 -2.72 -0.71 8.39
CA GLY A 23 -3.91 0.11 8.17
C GLY A 23 -5.19 -0.72 8.16
N MET A 24 -6.21 -0.26 8.92
CA MET A 24 -7.46 -1.03 9.10
C MET A 24 -8.46 -0.86 7.95
N SER A 25 -8.32 0.19 7.13
CA SER A 25 -9.27 0.48 6.05
C SER A 25 -9.00 -0.36 4.81
N PHE A 26 -7.80 -0.25 4.23
CA PHE A 26 -7.46 -0.91 2.98
C PHE A 26 -6.67 -2.21 3.18
N GLY A 27 -5.90 -2.32 4.26
CA GLY A 27 -5.04 -3.47 4.53
C GLY A 27 -5.74 -4.81 4.41
N PRO A 28 -6.83 -5.04 5.14
CA PRO A 28 -7.56 -6.32 5.09
C PRO A 28 -8.12 -6.65 3.71
N THR A 29 -8.64 -5.66 2.99
CA THR A 29 -9.21 -5.85 1.64
C THR A 29 -8.13 -6.21 0.64
N MET A 30 -7.02 -5.46 0.62
CA MET A 30 -5.90 -5.74 -0.29
C MET A 30 -5.28 -7.13 -0.04
N VAL A 31 -5.09 -7.51 1.21
CA VAL A 31 -4.61 -8.84 1.56
C VAL A 31 -5.58 -9.92 1.07
N ASN A 32 -6.89 -9.72 1.28
CA ASN A 32 -7.91 -10.63 0.80
C ASN A 32 -7.86 -10.81 -0.72
N ASP A 33 -7.73 -9.70 -1.44
CA ASP A 33 -7.68 -9.73 -2.90
C ASP A 33 -6.43 -10.46 -3.42
N VAL A 34 -5.27 -10.20 -2.83
CA VAL A 34 -4.02 -10.91 -3.18
C VAL A 34 -4.15 -12.41 -2.92
N VAL A 35 -4.65 -12.81 -1.74
CA VAL A 35 -4.79 -14.23 -1.36
C VAL A 35 -5.76 -14.97 -2.27
N HIS A 36 -6.87 -14.34 -2.68
CA HIS A 36 -7.90 -15.00 -3.49
C HIS A 36 -7.71 -14.86 -5.00
N THR A 37 -6.71 -14.11 -5.45
CA THR A 37 -6.43 -13.97 -6.88
C THR A 37 -5.68 -15.19 -7.40
N ALA A 38 -6.33 -16.00 -8.22
CA ALA A 38 -5.79 -17.25 -8.72
C ALA A 38 -4.45 -17.10 -9.46
N GLY A 39 -4.25 -15.95 -10.14
CA GLY A 39 -3.01 -15.64 -10.85
C GLY A 39 -1.81 -15.32 -9.95
N LEU A 40 -2.05 -15.14 -8.63
CA LEU A 40 -0.99 -14.82 -7.65
C LEU A 40 -0.61 -16.04 -6.78
N ARG A 41 -1.05 -17.22 -7.14
CA ARG A 41 -0.64 -18.46 -6.42
C ARG A 41 0.88 -18.60 -6.47
N GLY A 42 1.49 -18.90 -5.32
CA GLY A 42 2.94 -19.01 -5.19
C GLY A 42 3.68 -17.66 -5.05
N ALA A 43 3.01 -16.54 -5.24
CA ALA A 43 3.60 -15.21 -5.03
C ALA A 43 4.03 -15.02 -3.58
N ARG A 44 5.02 -14.16 -3.36
CA ARG A 44 5.48 -13.72 -2.05
C ARG A 44 4.84 -12.37 -1.72
N LEU A 45 4.06 -12.30 -0.66
CA LEU A 45 3.51 -11.05 -0.11
C LEU A 45 4.29 -10.64 1.13
N VAL A 46 4.99 -9.51 1.05
CA VAL A 46 5.72 -8.92 2.17
C VAL A 46 4.89 -7.79 2.76
N LEU A 47 4.49 -7.93 4.00
CA LEU A 47 3.78 -6.90 4.75
C LEU A 47 4.79 -6.01 5.47
N HIS A 48 4.67 -4.70 5.27
CA HIS A 48 5.49 -3.70 5.95
C HIS A 48 4.61 -2.66 6.65
N ASP A 49 4.98 -2.34 7.87
CA ASP A 49 4.43 -1.22 8.64
C ASP A 49 5.48 -0.74 9.65
N VAL A 50 5.51 0.55 9.93
CA VAL A 50 6.42 1.12 10.95
C VAL A 50 6.00 0.74 12.37
N ASN A 51 4.74 0.38 12.58
CA ASN A 51 4.20 -0.06 13.86
C ASN A 51 4.19 -1.58 13.95
N ALA A 52 5.10 -2.13 14.74
CA ALA A 52 5.28 -3.59 14.87
C ALA A 52 4.03 -4.32 15.37
N GLU A 53 3.24 -3.71 16.27
CA GLU A 53 2.03 -4.32 16.81
C GLU A 53 0.91 -4.39 15.75
N ARG A 54 0.73 -3.30 14.98
CA ARG A 54 -0.22 -3.27 13.86
C ARG A 54 0.18 -4.26 12.78
N LEU A 55 1.48 -4.32 12.46
CA LEU A 55 2.03 -5.28 11.50
C LEU A 55 1.78 -6.72 11.94
N ASP A 56 1.99 -7.04 13.22
CA ASP A 56 1.71 -8.39 13.74
C ASP A 56 0.23 -8.77 13.61
N ARG A 57 -0.68 -7.85 13.88
CA ARG A 57 -2.13 -8.08 13.68
C ARG A 57 -2.47 -8.35 12.21
N ALA A 58 -1.93 -7.52 11.31
CA ALA A 58 -2.12 -7.69 9.86
C ALA A 58 -1.59 -9.03 9.37
N TYR A 59 -0.39 -9.41 9.81
CA TYR A 59 0.21 -10.69 9.46
C TYR A 59 -0.63 -11.89 9.94
N ARG A 60 -1.09 -11.86 11.18
CA ARG A 60 -1.96 -12.93 11.72
C ARG A 60 -3.28 -13.04 10.95
N PHE A 61 -3.85 -11.93 10.54
CA PHE A 61 -5.03 -11.89 9.68
C PHE A 61 -4.73 -12.50 8.31
N ALA A 62 -3.66 -12.06 7.65
CA ALA A 62 -3.23 -12.59 6.36
C ALA A 62 -2.95 -14.10 6.40
N ALA A 63 -2.29 -14.59 7.45
CA ALA A 63 -2.01 -16.00 7.63
C ALA A 63 -3.29 -16.84 7.75
N LYS A 64 -4.31 -16.35 8.47
CA LYS A 64 -5.62 -17.02 8.56
C LYS A 64 -6.32 -17.09 7.21
N LEU A 65 -6.33 -15.98 6.46
CA LEU A 65 -6.92 -15.94 5.12
C LEU A 65 -6.19 -16.91 4.17
N ASN A 66 -4.87 -16.88 4.18
CA ASN A 66 -4.04 -17.74 3.33
C ASN A 66 -4.29 -19.23 3.63
N ALA A 67 -4.42 -19.59 4.89
CA ALA A 67 -4.74 -20.96 5.30
C ALA A 67 -6.15 -21.40 4.86
N ALA A 68 -7.13 -20.49 4.84
CA ALA A 68 -8.51 -20.75 4.44
C ALA A 68 -8.70 -20.73 2.92
N GLY A 69 -7.90 -19.95 2.20
CA GLY A 69 -8.11 -19.67 0.78
C GLY A 69 -7.66 -20.76 -0.18
N GLY A 70 -6.97 -21.81 0.28
CA GLY A 70 -6.53 -22.94 -0.54
C GLY A 70 -5.55 -22.60 -1.67
N ALA A 71 -5.07 -21.35 -1.72
CA ALA A 71 -4.11 -20.87 -2.69
C ALA A 71 -2.88 -20.32 -1.94
N PRO A 72 -1.90 -21.15 -1.59
CA PRO A 72 -0.79 -20.74 -0.75
C PRO A 72 0.04 -19.67 -1.45
N ILE A 73 0.10 -18.50 -0.82
CA ILE A 73 1.10 -17.49 -1.08
C ILE A 73 2.15 -17.54 0.04
N VAL A 74 3.36 -17.10 -0.25
CA VAL A 74 4.42 -16.97 0.76
C VAL A 74 4.21 -15.67 1.49
N LEU A 75 3.95 -15.71 2.80
CA LEU A 75 3.74 -14.53 3.62
C LEU A 75 5.01 -14.18 4.41
N ASP A 76 5.36 -12.91 4.37
CA ASP A 76 6.49 -12.35 5.11
C ASP A 76 6.09 -11.02 5.74
N ARG A 77 6.89 -10.54 6.71
CA ARG A 77 6.69 -9.22 7.32
C ARG A 77 8.01 -8.61 7.78
N THR A 78 8.11 -7.31 7.70
CA THR A 78 9.25 -6.54 8.22
C THR A 78 8.86 -5.12 8.59
N ILE A 79 9.53 -4.56 9.60
CA ILE A 79 9.43 -3.14 9.94
C ILE A 79 10.49 -2.31 9.20
N ASP A 80 11.41 -2.95 8.51
CA ASP A 80 12.45 -2.29 7.72
C ASP A 80 11.92 -2.06 6.28
N PRO A 81 11.76 -0.80 5.86
CA PRO A 81 11.26 -0.48 4.53
C PRO A 81 12.23 -0.91 3.42
N THR A 82 13.54 -0.85 3.67
CA THR A 82 14.54 -1.26 2.69
C THR A 82 14.43 -2.75 2.40
N ALA A 83 14.39 -3.58 3.45
CA ALA A 83 14.22 -5.02 3.32
C ALA A 83 12.86 -5.39 2.69
N ALA A 84 11.81 -4.60 2.97
CA ALA A 84 10.50 -4.80 2.36
C ALA A 84 10.54 -4.59 0.84
N LEU A 85 11.18 -3.52 0.39
CA LEU A 85 11.19 -3.09 -1.01
C LEU A 85 12.21 -3.81 -1.87
N GLU A 86 13.28 -4.33 -1.29
CA GLU A 86 14.33 -5.03 -2.03
C GLU A 86 13.75 -6.15 -2.89
N GLY A 87 13.97 -6.08 -4.19
CA GLY A 87 13.49 -7.06 -5.17
C GLY A 87 11.96 -7.15 -5.29
N ALA A 88 11.21 -6.13 -4.92
CA ALA A 88 9.77 -6.10 -5.12
C ALA A 88 9.43 -5.83 -6.60
N ASP A 89 8.58 -6.68 -7.18
CA ASP A 89 8.02 -6.48 -8.51
C ASP A 89 6.87 -5.49 -8.48
N PHE A 90 6.08 -5.50 -7.40
CA PHE A 90 4.95 -4.59 -7.18
C PHE A 90 4.93 -4.06 -5.76
N VAL A 91 4.55 -2.79 -5.63
CA VAL A 91 4.37 -2.14 -4.33
C VAL A 91 2.94 -1.62 -4.23
N LEU A 92 2.24 -2.07 -3.19
CA LEU A 92 0.94 -1.56 -2.80
C LEU A 92 1.15 -0.58 -1.64
N ALA A 93 0.96 0.71 -1.87
CA ALA A 93 1.12 1.73 -0.85
C ALA A 93 -0.22 2.12 -0.22
N SER A 94 -0.32 2.00 1.09
CA SER A 94 -1.49 2.40 1.89
C SER A 94 -1.02 3.02 3.21
N ALA A 95 -0.07 3.95 3.10
CA ALA A 95 0.47 4.66 4.25
C ALA A 95 -0.09 6.09 4.31
N GLU A 96 -0.42 6.52 5.50
CA GLU A 96 -0.84 7.89 5.81
C GLU A 96 0.04 8.46 6.92
N PHE A 97 0.51 9.69 6.74
CA PHE A 97 1.28 10.44 7.73
C PHE A 97 0.41 11.58 8.27
N ASP A 98 0.35 11.73 9.60
CA ASP A 98 -0.34 12.83 10.29
C ASP A 98 -1.70 13.22 9.68
N ARG A 99 -2.51 12.21 9.40
CA ARG A 99 -3.78 12.30 8.66
C ARG A 99 -4.63 13.51 9.04
N PHE A 100 -4.88 13.71 10.33
CA PHE A 100 -5.78 14.77 10.79
C PHE A 100 -5.20 16.16 10.57
N GLU A 101 -3.88 16.33 10.73
CA GLU A 101 -3.22 17.61 10.48
C GLU A 101 -3.21 17.93 8.98
N HIS A 102 -2.90 16.96 8.14
CA HIS A 102 -2.94 17.16 6.69
C HIS A 102 -4.38 17.43 6.21
N TRP A 103 -5.37 16.70 6.68
CA TRP A 103 -6.78 16.96 6.36
C TRP A 103 -7.23 18.36 6.78
N ARG A 104 -6.78 18.83 7.95
CA ARG A 104 -7.07 20.18 8.39
C ARG A 104 -6.49 21.22 7.40
N GLN A 105 -5.26 21.01 6.96
CA GLN A 105 -4.61 21.89 5.98
C GLN A 105 -5.30 21.79 4.61
N ASP A 106 -5.63 20.59 4.14
CA ASP A 106 -6.36 20.36 2.89
C ASP A 106 -7.70 21.11 2.85
N TYR A 107 -8.35 21.25 3.98
CA TYR A 107 -9.58 21.99 4.12
C TYR A 107 -9.36 23.51 4.26
N GLU A 108 -8.48 23.92 5.19
CA GLU A 108 -8.32 25.33 5.53
C GLU A 108 -7.64 26.14 4.43
N VAL A 109 -6.60 25.59 3.79
CA VAL A 109 -5.82 26.34 2.79
C VAL A 109 -6.67 26.71 1.57
N PRO A 110 -7.37 25.79 0.90
CA PRO A 110 -8.23 26.13 -0.22
C PRO A 110 -9.34 27.11 0.16
N ASN A 111 -9.95 26.93 1.34
CA ASN A 111 -11.01 27.82 1.81
C ASN A 111 -10.52 29.26 2.01
N ARG A 112 -9.30 29.47 2.53
CA ARG A 112 -8.68 30.81 2.65
C ARG A 112 -8.50 31.51 1.30
N HIS A 113 -8.35 30.73 0.22
CA HIS A 113 -8.19 31.23 -1.13
C HIS A 113 -9.51 31.23 -1.94
N GLY A 114 -10.66 31.06 -1.26
CA GLY A 114 -11.98 31.10 -1.89
C GLY A 114 -12.41 29.83 -2.61
N ALA A 115 -11.60 28.77 -2.61
CA ALA A 115 -11.95 27.48 -3.14
C ALA A 115 -12.68 26.66 -2.07
N ARG A 116 -14.02 26.59 -2.15
CA ARG A 116 -14.81 25.77 -1.22
C ARG A 116 -14.61 24.30 -1.52
N GLN A 117 -13.96 23.60 -0.60
CA GLN A 117 -13.72 22.17 -0.66
C GLN A 117 -14.28 21.49 0.58
N LEU A 118 -15.03 20.41 0.41
CA LEU A 118 -15.65 19.69 1.54
C LEU A 118 -14.66 18.72 2.18
N THR A 119 -13.91 17.98 1.36
CA THR A 119 -12.86 17.07 1.82
C THR A 119 -11.73 17.01 0.80
N GLY A 120 -10.48 16.74 1.23
CA GLY A 120 -9.33 16.57 0.35
C GLY A 120 -9.47 15.40 -0.63
N GLU A 121 -10.30 14.40 -0.31
CA GLU A 121 -10.49 13.17 -1.09
C GLU A 121 -11.30 13.38 -2.38
N ASN A 122 -12.04 14.48 -2.51
CA ASN A 122 -12.97 14.71 -3.63
C ASN A 122 -12.36 15.48 -4.83
N GLY A 123 -11.04 15.52 -4.91
CA GLY A 123 -10.36 16.19 -6.01
C GLY A 123 -10.52 17.71 -5.96
N GLY A 124 -9.56 18.38 -5.48
CA GLY A 124 -9.47 19.84 -5.41
C GLY A 124 -8.02 20.22 -5.16
N PRO A 125 -7.70 21.51 -5.11
CA PRO A 125 -6.31 21.97 -4.92
C PRO A 125 -5.66 21.40 -3.65
N GLY A 126 -6.45 21.13 -2.60
CA GLY A 126 -5.96 20.55 -1.35
C GLY A 126 -5.65 19.06 -1.41
N ALA A 127 -6.27 18.32 -2.34
CA ALA A 127 -6.04 16.88 -2.47
C ALA A 127 -4.68 16.54 -3.08
N VAL A 128 -4.03 17.50 -3.74
CA VAL A 128 -2.83 17.25 -4.53
C VAL A 128 -1.56 17.39 -3.70
N PHE A 129 -1.56 18.23 -2.66
CA PHE A 129 -0.33 18.66 -2.00
C PHE A 129 0.12 17.83 -0.79
N PRO A 130 -0.70 17.49 0.21
CA PRO A 130 -0.19 16.85 1.41
C PRO A 130 -0.36 15.33 1.44
N SER A 131 -1.29 14.79 0.70
CA SER A 131 -1.65 13.38 0.83
C SER A 131 -0.75 12.43 0.04
N CYS A 132 0.16 12.93 -0.80
CA CYS A 132 1.00 12.05 -1.58
C CYS A 132 2.44 12.53 -1.74
N PRO A 133 3.33 12.31 -0.75
CA PRO A 133 4.77 12.48 -0.95
C PRO A 133 5.33 11.59 -2.08
N LEU A 134 4.53 10.62 -2.55
CA LEU A 134 4.88 9.75 -3.67
C LEU A 134 4.66 10.38 -5.05
N TYR A 135 3.92 11.49 -5.15
CA TYR A 135 3.69 12.17 -6.43
C TYR A 135 4.79 13.14 -6.84
N THR A 136 5.68 13.48 -5.95
CA THR A 136 6.91 14.16 -6.30
C THR A 136 7.98 13.09 -6.46
N SER A 137 8.10 12.52 -7.65
CA SER A 137 9.16 11.57 -7.99
C SER A 137 10.56 12.14 -7.73
N ASP A 138 10.68 13.44 -7.68
CA ASP A 138 11.88 14.17 -7.29
C ASP A 138 12.08 14.27 -5.77
N ALA A 139 11.06 13.92 -4.97
CA ALA A 139 11.19 13.91 -3.50
C ALA A 139 12.07 12.76 -2.99
N ALA A 140 12.35 11.74 -3.81
CA ALA A 140 13.29 10.69 -3.46
C ALA A 140 14.75 11.18 -3.47
N ASP A 141 15.04 12.27 -4.19
CA ASP A 141 16.36 12.88 -4.31
C ASP A 141 16.55 14.11 -3.39
N ASP A 142 15.47 14.60 -2.76
CA ASP A 142 15.56 15.70 -1.81
C ASP A 142 15.94 15.18 -0.41
N PRO A 143 17.01 15.72 0.23
CA PRO A 143 17.33 15.35 1.61
C PRO A 143 16.18 15.76 2.53
N PRO A 144 15.90 15.00 3.60
CA PRO A 144 14.81 15.29 4.51
C PRO A 144 14.98 16.72 5.06
N ARG A 145 14.02 17.58 4.78
CA ARG A 145 13.93 18.90 5.38
C ARG A 145 13.47 18.71 6.83
N LEU A 146 14.42 18.91 7.75
CA LEU A 146 14.18 18.97 9.20
C LEU A 146 13.37 20.22 9.55
#